data_a8f541c0508779599397fb0fed660c4d
#
_entry.id   a8f541c0508779599397fb0fed660c4d
#
_cell.length_a   1.000
_cell.length_b   1.000
_cell.length_c   1.000
_cell.angle_alpha   90.00
_cell.angle_beta   90.00
_cell.angle_gamma   90.00
#
_symmetry.space_group_name_H-M   'P 1'
#
loop_
_entity.id
_entity.type
_entity.pdbx_description
1 polymer ?
#
loop_
_entity_poly.entity_id
_entity_poly.type
_entity_poly.pdbx_seq_one_letter_code
_entity_poly.pdbx_strand_id
1 'polypeptide(L)'
;MNNLKFTVGKGNTTYDLSELLEKVTWGGRRGSAPRTVEAVLLNTEQMDKAIVDCSEGQTCVLYEDGKELFRGLLMTEGYSSKRTLTLKAYDNCIYLANNKGSFSFKKKRADEIFKWCLKKLGLKAGTVANTGHKIGELVKNATTYWDVIEDALSQTYAATGKRFYVRSEKGKISLIERKAQDTTIKLQPGTNTEDYDFTRSIYDTRTRLSLKTSKGKEKKSYKDTALEKKIGVFAEVANVDEKITGTELTQRVNTFKRDKAVVSKSLNWSGTGDSSVMSGGCIYADLADISTKRLMYVEEDTHVWEKGKHTMKLKLNYDKTSSSSTPDKPSGNKFKVVNTSKVNFRKSPNGTIISVLSKGTEVTGDGIKNGSWYHVKYGGKWGYIYGQYLKKS
;
A
#
# COMPACT_ATOMS: atom_id res chain seq x y z
N MET A 1 18.36 -16.30 -6.15
CA MET A 1 17.33 -15.61 -5.34
C MET A 1 16.08 -16.48 -5.39
N ASN A 2 15.56 -16.86 -4.24
CA ASN A 2 14.48 -17.85 -4.19
C ASN A 2 13.28 -17.37 -5.01
N ASN A 3 12.97 -18.09 -6.09
CA ASN A 3 11.79 -17.98 -6.94
C ASN A 3 11.45 -16.60 -7.54
N LEU A 4 12.40 -15.64 -7.56
CA LEU A 4 12.22 -14.41 -8.33
C LEU A 4 12.48 -14.67 -9.80
N LYS A 5 11.57 -14.16 -10.64
CA LYS A 5 11.75 -14.11 -12.09
C LYS A 5 11.61 -12.67 -12.56
N PHE A 6 12.60 -12.18 -13.29
CA PHE A 6 12.60 -10.85 -13.88
C PHE A 6 12.81 -10.94 -15.37
N THR A 7 11.84 -10.43 -16.11
CA THR A 7 11.87 -10.47 -17.58
C THR A 7 11.79 -9.09 -18.17
N VAL A 8 12.50 -8.89 -19.28
CA VAL A 8 12.48 -7.65 -20.08
C VAL A 8 12.23 -8.02 -21.53
N GLY A 9 11.36 -7.28 -22.24
CA GLY A 9 11.10 -7.57 -23.63
C GLY A 9 10.13 -6.63 -24.32
N LYS A 10 10.00 -6.80 -25.65
CA LYS A 10 9.10 -6.05 -26.52
C LYS A 10 8.50 -6.98 -27.57
N GLY A 11 7.19 -6.90 -27.75
CA GLY A 11 6.48 -7.78 -28.68
C GLY A 11 6.64 -9.25 -28.28
N ASN A 12 7.15 -10.08 -29.20
CA ASN A 12 7.35 -11.52 -29.01
C ASN A 12 8.74 -11.88 -28.43
N THR A 13 9.63 -10.91 -28.29
CA THR A 13 10.98 -11.15 -27.75
C THR A 13 10.98 -10.81 -26.25
N THR A 14 11.31 -11.79 -25.42
CA THR A 14 11.41 -11.61 -23.98
C THR A 14 12.66 -12.32 -23.46
N TYR A 15 13.48 -11.59 -22.74
CA TYR A 15 14.67 -12.11 -22.06
C TYR A 15 14.35 -12.40 -20.60
N ASP A 16 14.75 -13.56 -20.11
CA ASP A 16 14.71 -13.91 -18.70
C ASP A 16 16.06 -13.57 -18.07
N LEU A 17 16.06 -12.57 -17.17
CA LEU A 17 17.29 -12.06 -16.55
C LEU A 17 17.46 -12.53 -15.10
N SER A 18 16.67 -13.51 -14.69
CA SER A 18 16.57 -13.93 -13.29
C SER A 18 17.89 -14.40 -12.70
N GLU A 19 18.72 -15.08 -13.49
CA GLU A 19 20.01 -15.60 -13.05
C GLU A 19 21.10 -14.53 -12.90
N LEU A 20 20.90 -13.38 -13.52
CA LEU A 20 21.83 -12.25 -13.44
C LEU A 20 21.52 -11.30 -12.28
N LEU A 21 20.40 -11.51 -11.58
CA LEU A 21 19.94 -10.62 -10.51
C LEU A 21 20.87 -10.65 -9.29
N GLU A 22 21.45 -9.53 -8.95
CA GLU A 22 22.15 -9.31 -7.69
C GLU A 22 21.22 -8.70 -6.63
N LYS A 23 20.37 -7.75 -7.06
CA LYS A 23 19.46 -7.04 -6.18
C LYS A 23 18.21 -6.61 -6.95
N VAL A 24 17.06 -6.72 -6.29
CA VAL A 24 15.80 -6.11 -6.77
C VAL A 24 15.22 -5.24 -5.68
N THR A 25 14.88 -4.01 -6.02
CA THR A 25 14.11 -3.11 -5.18
C THR A 25 12.77 -2.84 -5.84
N TRP A 26 11.67 -3.14 -5.16
CA TRP A 26 10.30 -2.90 -5.61
C TRP A 26 9.55 -2.11 -4.57
N GLY A 27 8.88 -1.04 -4.95
CA GLY A 27 8.19 -0.23 -3.98
C GLY A 27 7.23 0.77 -4.57
N GLY A 28 6.44 1.37 -3.67
CA GLY A 28 5.50 2.41 -4.04
C GLY A 28 4.94 3.12 -2.82
N ARG A 29 4.28 4.24 -3.10
CA ARG A 29 3.65 5.07 -2.08
C ARG A 29 2.21 5.38 -2.49
N ARG A 30 1.28 5.31 -1.55
CA ARG A 30 -0.10 5.73 -1.79
C ARG A 30 -0.17 7.23 -2.12
N GLY A 31 -0.98 7.61 -3.10
CA GLY A 31 -1.11 9.01 -3.54
C GLY A 31 0.13 9.54 -4.26
N SER A 32 1.02 8.66 -4.69
CA SER A 32 2.17 8.99 -5.54
C SER A 32 2.25 7.96 -6.65
N ALA A 33 2.43 8.41 -7.87
CA ALA A 33 2.64 7.56 -9.02
C ALA A 33 4.07 7.72 -9.54
N PRO A 34 4.59 6.69 -10.17
CA PRO A 34 4.17 5.28 -10.22
C PRO A 34 4.87 4.43 -9.14
N ARG A 35 4.50 3.14 -9.03
CA ARG A 35 5.37 2.14 -8.37
C ARG A 35 6.58 1.87 -9.25
N THR A 36 7.68 1.50 -8.62
CA THR A 36 8.96 1.27 -9.31
C THR A 36 9.53 -0.11 -9.03
N VAL A 37 10.22 -0.64 -10.02
CA VAL A 37 11.18 -1.73 -9.86
C VAL A 37 12.54 -1.24 -10.30
N GLU A 38 13.55 -1.50 -9.48
CA GLU A 38 14.95 -1.31 -9.82
C GLU A 38 15.66 -2.65 -9.65
N ALA A 39 16.18 -3.18 -10.76
CA ALA A 39 16.92 -4.44 -10.80
C ALA A 39 18.39 -4.14 -11.09
N VAL A 40 19.26 -4.61 -10.19
CA VAL A 40 20.72 -4.60 -10.39
C VAL A 40 21.13 -5.98 -10.87
N LEU A 41 21.75 -6.03 -12.02
CA LEU A 41 22.18 -7.24 -12.72
C LEU A 41 23.69 -7.29 -12.79
N LEU A 42 24.25 -8.48 -12.67
CA LEU A 42 25.64 -8.71 -13.01
C LEU A 42 25.82 -8.57 -14.53
N ASN A 43 26.69 -7.67 -14.95
CA ASN A 43 27.10 -7.51 -16.35
C ASN A 43 28.61 -7.76 -16.45
N THR A 44 28.99 -8.88 -17.00
CA THR A 44 30.41 -9.28 -17.14
C THR A 44 31.07 -8.74 -18.39
N GLU A 45 30.27 -8.22 -19.35
CA GLU A 45 30.75 -7.68 -20.63
C GLU A 45 31.03 -6.17 -20.53
N GLN A 46 31.76 -5.65 -21.49
CA GLN A 46 31.95 -4.21 -21.66
C GLN A 46 30.63 -3.58 -22.14
N MET A 47 30.46 -2.25 -21.94
CA MET A 47 29.20 -1.53 -22.25
C MET A 47 28.72 -1.73 -23.69
N ASP A 48 29.65 -1.92 -24.63
CA ASP A 48 29.39 -2.14 -26.08
C ASP A 48 29.07 -3.61 -26.41
N LYS A 49 29.20 -4.52 -25.43
CA LYS A 49 28.95 -5.95 -25.57
C LYS A 49 28.10 -6.46 -24.42
N ALA A 50 26.98 -5.82 -24.14
CA ALA A 50 26.06 -6.26 -23.12
C ALA A 50 25.56 -7.68 -23.43
N ILE A 51 25.53 -8.54 -22.40
CA ILE A 51 25.01 -9.92 -22.52
C ILE A 51 23.56 -9.92 -22.97
N VAL A 52 22.82 -8.87 -22.62
CA VAL A 52 21.41 -8.71 -22.95
C VAL A 52 21.17 -7.32 -23.53
N ASP A 53 20.58 -7.29 -24.72
CA ASP A 53 20.15 -6.06 -25.36
C ASP A 53 18.82 -5.59 -24.72
N CYS A 54 18.95 -4.84 -23.62
CA CYS A 54 17.86 -4.13 -22.99
C CYS A 54 17.85 -2.68 -23.48
N SER A 55 16.68 -2.15 -23.78
CA SER A 55 16.54 -0.74 -24.17
C SER A 55 15.29 -0.13 -23.55
N GLU A 56 15.30 1.18 -23.41
CA GLU A 56 14.15 1.92 -22.90
C GLU A 56 12.92 1.67 -23.79
N GLY A 57 11.76 1.67 -23.17
CA GLY A 57 10.49 1.36 -23.84
C GLY A 57 10.13 -0.12 -23.88
N GLN A 58 11.00 -1.01 -23.41
CA GLN A 58 10.66 -2.41 -23.21
C GLN A 58 9.80 -2.61 -21.95
N THR A 59 9.06 -3.71 -21.93
CA THR A 59 8.25 -4.09 -20.76
C THR A 59 9.08 -4.91 -19.78
N CYS A 60 9.13 -4.47 -18.53
CA CYS A 60 9.69 -5.22 -17.42
C CYS A 60 8.58 -5.90 -16.62
N VAL A 61 8.78 -7.17 -16.25
CA VAL A 61 7.86 -7.91 -15.38
C VAL A 61 8.65 -8.62 -14.29
N LEU A 62 8.21 -8.42 -13.04
CA LEU A 62 8.75 -9.11 -11.86
C LEU A 62 7.73 -10.11 -11.36
N TYR A 63 8.17 -11.34 -11.11
CA TYR A 63 7.40 -12.41 -10.50
C TYR A 63 8.08 -12.91 -9.22
N GLU A 64 7.29 -13.38 -8.28
CA GLU A 64 7.73 -14.19 -7.13
C GLU A 64 6.82 -15.39 -7.02
N ASP A 65 7.40 -16.60 -6.92
CA ASP A 65 6.67 -17.86 -6.90
C ASP A 65 5.64 -18.01 -8.05
N GLY A 66 5.99 -17.56 -9.24
CA GLY A 66 5.12 -17.55 -10.42
C GLY A 66 4.01 -16.51 -10.42
N LYS A 67 3.85 -15.73 -9.35
CA LYS A 67 2.88 -14.63 -9.25
C LYS A 67 3.50 -13.34 -9.75
N GLU A 68 2.84 -12.67 -10.69
CA GLU A 68 3.24 -11.34 -11.16
C GLU A 68 3.07 -10.30 -10.03
N LEU A 69 4.17 -9.67 -9.63
CA LEU A 69 4.20 -8.59 -8.64
C LEU A 69 4.18 -7.21 -9.29
N PHE A 70 4.87 -7.08 -10.42
CA PHE A 70 5.03 -5.81 -11.11
C PHE A 70 5.05 -6.01 -12.61
N ARG A 71 4.47 -5.07 -13.33
CA ARG A 71 4.60 -4.89 -14.78
C ARG A 71 4.70 -3.41 -15.08
N GLY A 72 5.73 -3.03 -15.86
CA GLY A 72 5.96 -1.64 -16.17
C GLY A 72 6.86 -1.43 -17.38
N LEU A 73 7.16 -0.17 -17.64
CA LEU A 73 7.98 0.31 -18.74
C LEU A 73 9.41 0.53 -18.24
N LEU A 74 10.41 -0.06 -18.93
CA LEU A 74 11.82 0.28 -18.72
C LEU A 74 12.05 1.72 -19.18
N MET A 75 12.49 2.58 -18.29
CA MET A 75 12.73 3.99 -18.59
C MET A 75 14.17 4.41 -18.37
N THR A 76 14.93 3.62 -17.64
CA THR A 76 16.34 3.95 -17.38
C THR A 76 17.16 2.67 -17.36
N GLU A 77 18.26 2.68 -18.06
CA GLU A 77 19.35 1.72 -17.91
C GLU A 77 20.62 2.47 -17.50
N GLY A 78 21.42 1.85 -16.68
CA GLY A 78 22.68 2.45 -16.21
C GLY A 78 23.75 1.42 -16.02
N TYR A 79 24.94 1.70 -16.52
CA TYR A 79 26.12 0.86 -16.39
C TYR A 79 27.08 1.42 -15.35
N SER A 80 27.69 0.54 -14.59
CA SER A 80 28.68 0.89 -13.58
C SER A 80 30.04 0.28 -13.90
N SER A 81 31.12 1.00 -13.56
CA SER A 81 32.49 0.47 -13.61
C SER A 81 32.67 -0.80 -12.78
N LYS A 82 31.75 -1.10 -11.89
CA LYS A 82 31.71 -2.35 -11.10
C LYS A 82 31.10 -3.53 -11.86
N ARG A 83 30.91 -3.38 -13.18
CA ARG A 83 30.30 -4.39 -14.06
C ARG A 83 28.87 -4.76 -13.63
N THR A 84 28.08 -3.77 -13.26
CA THR A 84 26.67 -3.95 -12.99
C THR A 84 25.84 -3.15 -13.99
N LEU A 85 24.71 -3.75 -14.41
CA LEU A 85 23.66 -3.09 -15.17
C LEU A 85 22.48 -2.84 -14.24
N THR A 86 22.05 -1.60 -14.13
CA THR A 86 20.86 -1.22 -13.36
C THR A 86 19.71 -0.90 -14.29
N LEU A 87 18.62 -1.62 -14.18
CA LEU A 87 17.39 -1.41 -14.93
C LEU A 87 16.32 -0.83 -14.02
N LYS A 88 15.75 0.33 -14.40
CA LYS A 88 14.67 0.96 -13.62
C LYS A 88 13.41 1.07 -14.45
N ALA A 89 12.36 0.44 -13.98
CA ALA A 89 11.05 0.41 -14.60
C ALA A 89 9.98 1.04 -13.71
N TYR A 90 8.97 1.59 -14.35
CA TYR A 90 7.83 2.26 -13.74
C TYR A 90 6.53 1.62 -14.20
N ASP A 91 5.57 1.44 -13.31
CA ASP A 91 4.26 0.89 -13.69
C ASP A 91 3.46 1.84 -14.60
N ASN A 92 2.31 1.39 -15.09
CA ASN A 92 1.53 2.14 -16.06
C ASN A 92 0.98 3.49 -15.52
N CYS A 93 1.06 3.74 -14.21
CA CYS A 93 0.71 5.05 -13.66
C CYS A 93 1.70 6.15 -14.09
N ILE A 94 2.88 5.79 -14.61
CA ILE A 94 3.85 6.74 -15.18
C ILE A 94 3.23 7.59 -16.30
N TYR A 95 2.33 7.00 -17.11
CA TYR A 95 1.65 7.74 -18.16
C TYR A 95 0.69 8.81 -17.61
N LEU A 96 0.09 8.58 -16.43
CA LEU A 96 -0.72 9.59 -15.75
C LEU A 96 0.15 10.71 -15.16
N ALA A 97 1.33 10.36 -14.64
CA ALA A 97 2.23 11.31 -14.00
C ALA A 97 3.00 12.20 -14.98
N ASN A 98 3.38 11.66 -16.16
CA ASN A 98 4.25 12.37 -17.11
C ASN A 98 3.48 13.08 -18.22
N ASN A 99 2.19 12.84 -18.39
CA ASN A 99 1.37 13.58 -19.37
C ASN A 99 0.63 14.73 -18.71
N LYS A 100 0.64 15.88 -19.32
CA LYS A 100 -0.06 17.08 -18.88
C LYS A 100 -1.21 17.43 -19.82
N GLY A 101 -2.21 18.10 -19.29
CA GLY A 101 -3.36 18.57 -20.05
C GLY A 101 -4.06 19.75 -19.36
N SER A 102 -5.11 20.26 -20.00
CA SER A 102 -6.05 21.19 -19.42
C SER A 102 -7.40 20.48 -19.24
N PHE A 103 -7.98 20.61 -18.09
CA PHE A 103 -9.14 19.84 -17.65
C PHE A 103 -10.26 20.77 -17.17
N SER A 104 -11.48 20.47 -17.59
CA SER A 104 -12.68 21.13 -17.09
C SER A 104 -13.77 20.09 -16.91
N PHE A 105 -14.11 19.82 -15.65
CA PHE A 105 -15.16 18.88 -15.30
C PHE A 105 -16.21 19.58 -14.45
N LYS A 106 -17.49 19.33 -14.75
CA LYS A 106 -18.62 19.89 -14.01
C LYS A 106 -19.57 18.78 -13.59
N LYS A 107 -19.92 18.72 -12.32
CA LYS A 107 -20.84 17.73 -11.72
C LYS A 107 -20.40 16.27 -12.01
N LYS A 108 -19.08 16.00 -12.04
CA LYS A 108 -18.51 14.67 -12.26
C LYS A 108 -18.02 14.05 -10.95
N ARG A 109 -18.12 12.73 -10.84
CA ARG A 109 -17.49 11.97 -9.76
C ARG A 109 -16.01 11.71 -10.08
N ALA A 110 -15.21 11.49 -9.04
CA ALA A 110 -13.79 11.19 -9.22
C ALA A 110 -13.54 9.90 -10.04
N ASP A 111 -14.39 8.88 -9.90
CA ASP A 111 -14.30 7.67 -10.73
C ASP A 111 -14.63 7.90 -12.21
N GLU A 112 -15.50 8.86 -12.53
CA GLU A 112 -15.79 9.25 -13.91
C GLU A 112 -14.61 10.04 -14.51
N ILE A 113 -13.99 10.93 -13.73
CA ILE A 113 -12.78 11.66 -14.11
C ILE A 113 -11.62 10.68 -14.36
N PHE A 114 -11.40 9.74 -13.44
CA PHE A 114 -10.40 8.69 -13.56
C PHE A 114 -10.56 7.89 -14.87
N LYS A 115 -11.76 7.39 -15.15
CA LYS A 115 -12.06 6.65 -16.39
C LYS A 115 -11.80 7.48 -17.65
N TRP A 116 -12.17 8.77 -17.60
CA TRP A 116 -11.92 9.70 -18.69
C TRP A 116 -10.42 9.88 -18.94
N CYS A 117 -9.62 10.04 -17.87
CA CYS A 117 -8.16 10.16 -17.96
C CYS A 117 -7.53 8.92 -18.60
N LEU A 118 -7.90 7.72 -18.15
CA LEU A 118 -7.40 6.47 -18.73
C LEU A 118 -7.75 6.35 -20.22
N LYS A 119 -9.00 6.65 -20.58
CA LYS A 119 -9.45 6.60 -21.98
C LYS A 119 -8.65 7.57 -22.88
N LYS A 120 -8.38 8.78 -22.39
CA LYS A 120 -7.60 9.79 -23.15
C LYS A 120 -6.18 9.35 -23.44
N LEU A 121 -5.58 8.58 -22.55
CA LEU A 121 -4.21 8.07 -22.70
C LEU A 121 -4.17 6.63 -23.26
N GLY A 122 -5.29 6.04 -23.67
CA GLY A 122 -5.34 4.67 -24.18
C GLY A 122 -4.99 3.60 -23.16
N LEU A 123 -5.11 3.91 -21.85
CA LEU A 123 -4.75 3.01 -20.75
C LEU A 123 -5.91 2.08 -20.40
N LYS A 124 -5.55 0.85 -20.01
CA LYS A 124 -6.54 -0.17 -19.63
C LYS A 124 -6.99 0.02 -18.19
N ALA A 125 -8.30 0.16 -18.00
CA ALA A 125 -8.90 0.17 -16.67
C ALA A 125 -8.98 -1.25 -16.09
N GLY A 126 -8.67 -1.37 -14.80
CA GLY A 126 -8.99 -2.53 -13.97
C GLY A 126 -10.31 -2.32 -13.24
N THR A 127 -10.36 -2.67 -11.95
CA THR A 127 -11.51 -2.40 -11.08
C THR A 127 -11.60 -0.90 -10.78
N VAL A 128 -12.78 -0.30 -10.94
CA VAL A 128 -13.02 1.11 -10.64
C VAL A 128 -14.17 1.24 -9.64
N ALA A 129 -13.82 1.53 -8.39
CA ALA A 129 -14.79 1.76 -7.34
C ALA A 129 -15.60 3.04 -7.59
N ASN A 130 -16.91 3.00 -7.31
CA ASN A 130 -17.77 4.18 -7.37
C ASN A 130 -17.47 5.10 -6.19
N THR A 131 -17.08 6.35 -6.48
CA THR A 131 -16.69 7.32 -5.45
C THR A 131 -17.89 8.05 -4.82
N GLY A 132 -19.07 7.96 -5.42
CA GLY A 132 -20.36 8.45 -4.91
C GLY A 132 -20.56 9.96 -4.95
N HIS A 133 -19.54 10.77 -4.67
CA HIS A 133 -19.63 12.23 -4.59
C HIS A 133 -19.46 12.90 -5.96
N LYS A 134 -20.38 13.81 -6.32
CA LYS A 134 -20.27 14.66 -7.52
C LYS A 134 -19.56 15.97 -7.16
N ILE A 135 -18.40 16.19 -7.74
CA ILE A 135 -17.62 17.42 -7.62
C ILE A 135 -18.33 18.52 -8.41
N GLY A 136 -18.57 19.67 -7.81
CA GLY A 136 -19.29 20.79 -8.44
C GLY A 136 -18.61 21.24 -9.72
N GLU A 137 -17.35 21.67 -9.60
CA GLU A 137 -16.50 22.08 -10.71
C GLU A 137 -15.03 21.78 -10.38
N LEU A 138 -14.29 21.30 -11.37
CA LEU A 138 -12.85 21.06 -11.28
C LEU A 138 -12.20 21.55 -12.58
N VAL A 139 -11.49 22.66 -12.50
CA VAL A 139 -10.76 23.26 -13.61
C VAL A 139 -9.28 23.27 -13.28
N LYS A 140 -8.46 22.74 -14.17
CA LYS A 140 -6.99 22.70 -14.05
C LYS A 140 -6.36 22.95 -15.40
N ASN A 141 -5.28 23.75 -15.41
CA ASN A 141 -4.48 24.05 -16.58
C ASN A 141 -3.06 23.55 -16.41
N ALA A 142 -2.48 23.01 -17.47
CA ALA A 142 -1.09 22.59 -17.58
C ALA A 142 -0.66 21.66 -16.41
N THR A 143 -1.59 20.83 -15.92
CA THR A 143 -1.35 19.89 -14.82
C THR A 143 -1.29 18.46 -15.33
N THR A 144 -0.76 17.53 -14.53
CA THR A 144 -0.68 16.11 -14.90
C THR A 144 -2.05 15.44 -14.80
N TYR A 145 -2.25 14.34 -15.54
CA TYR A 145 -3.44 13.49 -15.39
C TYR A 145 -3.51 12.89 -13.98
N TRP A 146 -2.35 12.63 -13.38
CA TRP A 146 -2.27 12.17 -12.00
C TRP A 146 -2.82 13.21 -11.03
N ASP A 147 -2.32 14.45 -11.10
CA ASP A 147 -2.72 15.50 -10.17
C ASP A 147 -4.22 15.83 -10.25
N VAL A 148 -4.82 15.79 -11.43
CA VAL A 148 -6.27 16.02 -11.56
C VAL A 148 -7.08 14.89 -10.93
N ILE A 149 -6.60 13.63 -11.01
CA ILE A 149 -7.23 12.49 -10.33
C ILE A 149 -7.09 12.64 -8.82
N GLU A 150 -5.89 12.92 -8.30
CA GLU A 150 -5.64 13.10 -6.86
C GLU A 150 -6.45 14.26 -6.29
N ASP A 151 -6.59 15.37 -7.02
CA ASP A 151 -7.43 16.49 -6.59
C ASP A 151 -8.92 16.09 -6.52
N ALA A 152 -9.41 15.35 -7.52
CA ALA A 152 -10.78 14.84 -7.50
C ALA A 152 -11.03 13.88 -6.33
N LEU A 153 -10.05 13.02 -6.02
CA LEU A 153 -10.09 12.10 -4.88
C LEU A 153 -10.02 12.85 -3.56
N SER A 154 -9.19 13.90 -3.47
CA SER A 154 -9.07 14.77 -2.30
C SER A 154 -10.38 15.51 -2.00
N GLN A 155 -11.04 16.07 -3.02
CA GLN A 155 -12.34 16.71 -2.88
C GLN A 155 -13.42 15.70 -2.45
N THR A 156 -13.41 14.51 -3.04
CA THR A 156 -14.30 13.42 -2.64
C THR A 156 -14.09 13.03 -1.18
N TYR A 157 -12.82 12.88 -0.76
CA TYR A 157 -12.48 12.59 0.62
C TYR A 157 -12.96 13.68 1.58
N ALA A 158 -12.72 14.95 1.25
CA ALA A 158 -13.18 16.08 2.06
C ALA A 158 -14.72 16.10 2.23
N ALA A 159 -15.46 15.70 1.20
CA ALA A 159 -16.92 15.69 1.21
C ALA A 159 -17.53 14.43 1.86
N THR A 160 -16.87 13.27 1.77
CA THR A 160 -17.47 11.99 2.16
C THR A 160 -16.73 11.27 3.30
N GLY A 161 -15.46 11.63 3.55
CA GLY A 161 -14.57 10.90 4.45
C GLY A 161 -14.07 9.58 3.90
N LYS A 162 -14.45 9.18 2.68
CA LYS A 162 -13.99 7.97 2.02
C LYS A 162 -12.69 8.21 1.28
N ARG A 163 -11.70 7.34 1.49
CA ARG A 163 -10.42 7.39 0.78
C ARG A 163 -10.39 6.37 -0.35
N PHE A 164 -9.80 6.78 -1.44
CA PHE A 164 -9.53 5.93 -2.60
C PHE A 164 -8.05 6.05 -2.98
N TYR A 165 -7.54 5.06 -3.67
CA TYR A 165 -6.18 5.07 -4.20
C TYR A 165 -6.11 4.39 -5.57
N VAL A 166 -5.11 4.79 -6.35
CA VAL A 166 -4.85 4.24 -7.68
C VAL A 166 -3.75 3.20 -7.58
N ARG A 167 -3.91 2.08 -8.29
CA ARG A 167 -2.93 0.99 -8.34
C ARG A 167 -2.88 0.35 -9.71
N SER A 168 -1.67 0.12 -10.21
CA SER A 168 -1.44 -0.63 -11.45
C SER A 168 -1.09 -2.08 -11.13
N GLU A 169 -1.83 -3.02 -11.73
CA GLU A 169 -1.60 -4.46 -11.61
C GLU A 169 -1.84 -5.13 -12.96
N LYS A 170 -0.93 -6.00 -13.37
CA LYS A 170 -1.04 -6.77 -14.64
C LYS A 170 -1.36 -5.89 -15.84
N GLY A 171 -0.75 -4.70 -15.90
CA GLY A 171 -0.95 -3.75 -16.98
C GLY A 171 -2.28 -2.99 -16.99
N LYS A 172 -3.12 -3.12 -15.95
CA LYS A 172 -4.39 -2.41 -15.78
C LYS A 172 -4.32 -1.46 -14.59
N ILE A 173 -4.95 -0.29 -14.70
CA ILE A 173 -4.96 0.71 -13.63
C ILE A 173 -6.34 0.69 -12.95
N SER A 174 -6.36 0.48 -11.65
CA SER A 174 -7.55 0.36 -10.81
C SER A 174 -7.69 1.54 -9.86
N LEU A 175 -8.93 1.92 -9.56
CA LEU A 175 -9.30 2.84 -8.50
C LEU A 175 -9.99 2.05 -7.39
N ILE A 176 -9.38 2.00 -6.21
CA ILE A 176 -9.78 1.11 -5.12
C ILE A 176 -10.19 1.94 -3.90
N GLU A 177 -11.32 1.61 -3.27
CA GLU A 177 -11.71 2.20 -1.98
C GLU A 177 -10.81 1.67 -0.87
N ARG A 178 -10.23 2.58 -0.08
CA ARG A 178 -9.42 2.21 1.08
C ARG A 178 -10.32 1.76 2.23
N LYS A 179 -10.41 0.47 2.41
CA LYS A 179 -11.14 -0.16 3.52
C LYS A 179 -10.17 -0.93 4.41
N ALA A 180 -10.51 -1.05 5.68
CA ALA A 180 -9.87 -2.03 6.52
C ALA A 180 -10.08 -3.41 5.91
N GLN A 181 -9.01 -4.14 5.68
CA GLN A 181 -9.04 -5.50 5.14
C GLN A 181 -8.42 -6.42 6.18
N ASP A 182 -8.97 -7.61 6.29
CA ASP A 182 -8.34 -8.66 7.07
C ASP A 182 -6.96 -8.94 6.49
N THR A 183 -5.96 -8.90 7.35
CA THR A 183 -4.58 -9.24 6.98
C THR A 183 -4.16 -10.49 7.72
N THR A 184 -3.45 -11.36 7.01
CA THR A 184 -2.82 -12.54 7.62
C THR A 184 -1.43 -12.23 8.17
N ILE A 185 -0.94 -11.00 7.95
CA ILE A 185 0.41 -10.59 8.31
C ILE A 185 0.38 -9.73 9.56
N LYS A 186 1.20 -10.11 10.52
CA LYS A 186 1.36 -9.43 11.79
C LYS A 186 2.82 -9.02 11.97
N LEU A 187 3.04 -7.74 12.24
CA LEU A 187 4.36 -7.22 12.61
C LEU A 187 4.56 -7.46 14.10
N GLN A 188 5.62 -8.17 14.46
CA GLN A 188 5.91 -8.53 15.84
C GLN A 188 7.41 -8.66 16.09
N PRO A 189 7.96 -8.01 17.14
CA PRO A 189 9.34 -8.22 17.59
C PRO A 189 9.64 -9.69 17.88
N GLY A 190 10.86 -10.11 17.57
CA GLY A 190 11.27 -11.51 17.75
C GLY A 190 10.71 -12.50 16.71
N THR A 191 9.89 -12.02 15.74
CA THR A 191 9.34 -12.88 14.67
C THR A 191 9.78 -12.40 13.29
N ASN A 192 9.42 -11.18 12.91
CA ASN A 192 9.69 -10.63 11.58
C ASN A 192 10.12 -9.16 11.61
N THR A 193 10.14 -8.53 12.79
CA THR A 193 10.55 -7.14 12.97
C THR A 193 12.06 -7.09 13.24
N GLU A 194 12.76 -6.32 12.44
CA GLU A 194 14.18 -5.99 12.63
C GLU A 194 14.32 -4.68 13.40
N ASP A 195 13.60 -3.65 12.94
CA ASP A 195 13.64 -2.33 13.54
C ASP A 195 12.33 -1.56 13.31
N TYR A 196 12.06 -0.54 14.15
CA TYR A 196 10.96 0.40 13.93
C TYR A 196 11.19 1.74 14.64
N ASP A 197 10.76 2.84 13.99
CA ASP A 197 10.77 4.19 14.50
C ASP A 197 9.35 4.71 14.68
N PHE A 198 9.01 5.10 15.90
CA PHE A 198 7.73 5.71 16.22
C PHE A 198 7.90 7.21 16.50
N THR A 199 7.18 8.05 15.76
CA THR A 199 7.21 9.50 15.92
C THR A 199 5.83 10.04 16.27
N ARG A 200 5.79 10.98 17.20
CA ARG A 200 4.62 11.81 17.50
C ARG A 200 4.95 13.26 17.19
N SER A 201 4.08 13.96 16.49
CA SER A 201 4.30 15.34 16.09
C SER A 201 3.03 16.17 16.16
N ILE A 202 3.18 17.44 16.51
CA ILE A 202 2.11 18.44 16.42
C ILE A 202 2.35 19.44 15.28
N TYR A 203 3.35 19.24 14.45
CA TYR A 203 3.77 20.18 13.40
C TYR A 203 2.62 20.51 12.43
N ASP A 204 1.86 19.51 12.00
CA ASP A 204 0.71 19.68 11.12
C ASP A 204 -0.63 19.78 11.85
N THR A 205 -0.60 19.82 13.18
CA THR A 205 -1.80 19.91 13.99
C THR A 205 -2.44 21.31 13.86
N ARG A 206 -3.77 21.34 13.75
CA ARG A 206 -4.56 22.57 13.71
C ARG A 206 -5.64 22.50 14.78
N THR A 207 -5.81 23.62 15.51
CA THR A 207 -6.78 23.71 16.61
C THR A 207 -8.04 24.46 16.21
N ARG A 208 -8.00 25.17 15.09
CA ARG A 208 -9.14 25.91 14.54
C ARG A 208 -9.29 25.69 13.05
N LEU A 209 -10.55 25.64 12.59
CA LEU A 209 -10.92 25.62 11.18
C LEU A 209 -11.97 26.70 10.92
N SER A 210 -11.81 27.46 9.84
CA SER A 210 -12.83 28.35 9.31
C SER A 210 -13.10 27.99 7.85
N LEU A 211 -14.32 27.59 7.54
CA LEU A 211 -14.79 27.27 6.19
C LEU A 211 -15.44 28.55 5.61
N LYS A 212 -14.79 29.13 4.60
CA LYS A 212 -15.21 30.39 3.98
C LYS A 212 -15.46 30.22 2.49
N THR A 213 -16.38 31.03 1.96
CA THR A 213 -16.53 31.14 0.51
C THR A 213 -15.43 32.00 -0.09
N SER A 214 -15.27 32.00 -1.41
CA SER A 214 -14.34 32.87 -2.14
C SER A 214 -14.55 34.36 -1.85
N LYS A 215 -15.75 34.75 -1.48
CA LYS A 215 -16.11 36.12 -1.06
C LYS A 215 -15.85 36.40 0.43
N GLY A 216 -15.20 35.49 1.14
CA GLY A 216 -14.85 35.66 2.55
C GLY A 216 -15.98 35.37 3.55
N LYS A 217 -17.20 35.01 3.10
CA LYS A 217 -18.31 34.70 4.00
C LYS A 217 -18.04 33.36 4.71
N GLU A 218 -18.03 33.39 6.04
CA GLU A 218 -17.91 32.17 6.85
C GLU A 218 -19.18 31.34 6.78
N LYS A 219 -19.06 30.08 6.45
CA LYS A 219 -20.16 29.10 6.40
C LYS A 219 -20.20 28.20 7.63
N LYS A 220 -19.03 27.83 8.16
CA LYS A 220 -18.91 27.01 9.36
C LYS A 220 -17.51 27.14 9.95
N SER A 221 -17.39 27.08 11.27
CA SER A 221 -16.12 27.04 11.98
C SER A 221 -16.08 25.89 12.99
N TYR A 222 -14.87 25.55 13.40
CA TYR A 222 -14.59 24.57 14.46
C TYR A 222 -13.40 25.05 15.28
N LYS A 223 -13.48 24.80 16.61
CA LYS A 223 -12.42 25.07 17.58
C LYS A 223 -12.29 23.86 18.48
N ASP A 224 -11.07 23.36 18.67
CA ASP A 224 -10.74 22.37 19.71
C ASP A 224 -10.14 23.07 20.92
N THR A 225 -10.98 23.44 21.85
CA THR A 225 -10.58 24.20 23.05
C THR A 225 -9.61 23.43 23.95
N ALA A 226 -9.76 22.11 24.04
CA ALA A 226 -8.89 21.27 24.86
C ALA A 226 -7.49 21.16 24.26
N LEU A 227 -7.43 20.95 22.95
CA LEU A 227 -6.16 20.89 22.22
C LEU A 227 -5.47 22.26 22.20
N GLU A 228 -6.24 23.34 22.01
CA GLU A 228 -5.72 24.70 22.01
C GLU A 228 -5.11 25.11 23.36
N LYS A 229 -5.73 24.71 24.48
CA LYS A 229 -5.14 24.91 25.81
C LYS A 229 -3.81 24.19 25.97
N LYS A 230 -3.63 23.06 25.28
CA LYS A 230 -2.44 22.21 25.39
C LYS A 230 -1.27 22.66 24.52
N ILE A 231 -1.55 23.11 23.28
CA ILE A 231 -0.52 23.38 22.27
C ILE A 231 -0.56 24.79 21.68
N GLY A 232 -1.55 25.61 22.05
CA GLY A 232 -1.73 26.95 21.49
C GLY A 232 -2.66 26.97 20.27
N VAL A 233 -2.77 28.15 19.66
CA VAL A 233 -3.66 28.41 18.52
C VAL A 233 -2.94 28.13 17.20
N PHE A 234 -3.44 27.16 16.45
CA PHE A 234 -3.06 26.85 15.07
C PHE A 234 -4.31 26.85 14.21
N ALA A 235 -4.48 27.91 13.41
CA ALA A 235 -5.70 28.10 12.62
C ALA A 235 -5.50 27.68 11.16
N GLU A 236 -6.56 27.13 10.56
CA GLU A 236 -6.66 26.83 9.14
C GLU A 236 -7.92 27.47 8.56
N VAL A 237 -7.80 28.02 7.36
CA VAL A 237 -8.92 28.54 6.58
C VAL A 237 -9.01 27.73 5.30
N ALA A 238 -10.17 27.16 5.02
CA ALA A 238 -10.42 26.41 3.79
C ALA A 238 -11.58 27.02 3.00
N ASN A 239 -11.39 27.11 1.68
CA ASN A 239 -12.42 27.61 0.79
C ASN A 239 -13.47 26.55 0.50
N VAL A 240 -14.72 26.99 0.44
CA VAL A 240 -15.88 26.16 0.10
C VAL A 240 -16.76 26.85 -0.93
N ASP A 241 -17.52 26.06 -1.66
CA ASP A 241 -18.50 26.56 -2.64
C ASP A 241 -19.60 27.39 -1.97
N GLU A 242 -20.10 28.41 -2.64
CA GLU A 242 -21.24 29.24 -2.18
C GLU A 242 -22.49 28.38 -1.90
N LYS A 243 -22.70 27.34 -2.70
CA LYS A 243 -23.85 26.43 -2.64
C LYS A 243 -23.59 25.14 -1.83
N ILE A 244 -22.50 25.13 -1.05
CA ILE A 244 -22.17 23.93 -0.23
C ILE A 244 -23.32 23.58 0.72
N THR A 245 -23.64 22.29 0.82
CA THR A 245 -24.71 21.81 1.71
C THR A 245 -24.26 21.74 3.17
N GLY A 246 -25.23 21.77 4.11
CA GLY A 246 -24.95 21.60 5.54
C GLY A 246 -24.31 20.26 5.87
N THR A 247 -24.68 19.21 5.14
CA THR A 247 -24.09 17.86 5.27
C THR A 247 -22.62 17.86 4.87
N GLU A 248 -22.27 18.47 3.75
CA GLU A 248 -20.87 18.58 3.30
C GLU A 248 -20.02 19.44 4.24
N LEU A 249 -20.57 20.57 4.74
CA LEU A 249 -19.90 21.39 5.76
C LEU A 249 -19.60 20.57 7.01
N THR A 250 -20.54 19.76 7.49
CA THR A 250 -20.36 18.91 8.65
C THR A 250 -19.29 17.84 8.39
N GLN A 251 -19.31 17.23 7.21
CA GLN A 251 -18.31 16.24 6.82
C GLN A 251 -16.90 16.84 6.72
N ARG A 252 -16.74 18.06 6.17
CA ARG A 252 -15.44 18.76 6.14
C ARG A 252 -14.90 19.02 7.55
N VAL A 253 -15.75 19.44 8.48
CA VAL A 253 -15.37 19.60 9.89
C VAL A 253 -14.97 18.25 10.51
N ASN A 254 -15.71 17.18 10.25
CA ASN A 254 -15.38 15.84 10.76
C ASN A 254 -14.06 15.31 10.19
N THR A 255 -13.80 15.55 8.91
CA THR A 255 -12.52 15.23 8.25
C THR A 255 -11.37 16.00 8.89
N PHE A 256 -11.54 17.32 9.09
CA PHE A 256 -10.56 18.15 9.79
C PHE A 256 -10.27 17.65 11.21
N LYS A 257 -11.30 17.36 12.00
CA LYS A 257 -11.15 16.81 13.37
C LYS A 257 -10.31 15.54 13.37
N ARG A 258 -10.54 14.65 12.42
CA ARG A 258 -9.85 13.38 12.32
C ARG A 258 -8.39 13.52 11.88
N ASP A 259 -8.12 14.42 10.91
CA ASP A 259 -6.84 14.45 10.20
C ASP A 259 -5.92 15.59 10.69
N LYS A 260 -6.49 16.68 11.19
CA LYS A 260 -5.75 17.89 11.54
C LYS A 260 -5.84 18.25 13.03
N ALA A 261 -6.99 18.05 13.68
CA ALA A 261 -7.12 18.37 15.11
C ALA A 261 -6.66 17.18 15.99
N VAL A 262 -5.50 16.63 15.66
CA VAL A 262 -4.92 15.47 16.35
C VAL A 262 -3.39 15.59 16.37
N VAL A 263 -2.77 14.99 17.39
CA VAL A 263 -1.32 14.75 17.36
C VAL A 263 -1.04 13.67 16.33
N SER A 264 -0.30 14.01 15.29
CA SER A 264 0.07 13.03 14.26
C SER A 264 0.98 11.94 14.84
N LYS A 265 0.81 10.74 14.33
CA LYS A 265 1.62 9.57 14.68
C LYS A 265 2.05 8.89 13.40
N SER A 266 3.31 8.56 13.29
CA SER A 266 3.89 7.78 12.20
C SER A 266 4.73 6.64 12.75
N LEU A 267 4.75 5.54 12.03
CA LEU A 267 5.53 4.37 12.34
C LEU A 267 6.25 3.95 11.05
N ASN A 268 7.58 4.02 11.06
CA ASN A 268 8.41 3.35 10.08
C ASN A 268 8.81 1.99 10.65
N TRP A 269 8.78 0.97 9.84
CA TRP A 269 9.07 -0.40 10.25
C TRP A 269 9.93 -1.07 9.19
N SER A 270 10.85 -1.92 9.61
CA SER A 270 11.65 -2.79 8.73
C SER A 270 11.74 -4.20 9.29
N GLY A 271 11.89 -5.17 8.38
CA GLY A 271 12.03 -6.57 8.75
C GLY A 271 11.88 -7.53 7.58
N THR A 272 11.51 -8.78 7.89
CA THR A 272 11.32 -9.84 6.89
C THR A 272 10.24 -9.46 5.89
N GLY A 273 10.54 -9.60 4.60
CA GLY A 273 9.65 -9.24 3.51
C GLY A 273 8.50 -10.24 3.29
N ASP A 274 7.36 -9.70 2.86
CA ASP A 274 6.22 -10.45 2.34
C ASP A 274 5.60 -9.62 1.20
N SER A 275 5.70 -10.10 -0.03
CA SER A 275 5.28 -9.39 -1.25
C SER A 275 3.78 -9.15 -1.36
N SER A 276 2.97 -9.72 -0.48
CA SER A 276 1.53 -9.42 -0.41
C SER A 276 1.25 -8.08 0.29
N VAL A 277 2.25 -7.52 1.00
CA VAL A 277 2.14 -6.22 1.68
C VAL A 277 2.46 -5.10 0.70
N MET A 278 1.50 -4.24 0.43
CA MET A 278 1.66 -3.10 -0.47
C MET A 278 0.96 -1.86 0.07
N SER A 279 1.45 -0.69 -0.35
CA SER A 279 0.81 0.60 -0.07
C SER A 279 -0.65 0.62 -0.54
N GLY A 280 -1.53 1.18 0.30
CA GLY A 280 -2.98 1.11 0.14
C GLY A 280 -3.63 -0.08 0.85
N GLY A 281 -2.87 -1.15 1.17
CA GLY A 281 -3.32 -2.28 1.98
C GLY A 281 -3.26 -2.03 3.48
N CYS A 282 -3.51 -3.08 4.26
CA CYS A 282 -3.47 -3.08 5.72
C CYS A 282 -2.51 -4.15 6.24
N ILE A 283 -1.97 -3.91 7.43
CA ILE A 283 -1.16 -4.85 8.18
C ILE A 283 -1.48 -4.73 9.68
N TYR A 284 -1.40 -5.81 10.43
CA TYR A 284 -1.61 -5.77 11.87
C TYR A 284 -0.27 -5.56 12.59
N ALA A 285 -0.15 -4.48 13.38
CA ALA A 285 1.02 -4.22 14.22
C ALA A 285 0.74 -4.66 15.67
N ASP A 286 1.67 -5.43 16.26
CA ASP A 286 1.69 -5.82 17.66
C ASP A 286 3.06 -5.48 18.26
N LEU A 287 3.24 -4.20 18.59
CA LEU A 287 4.46 -3.58 19.09
C LEU A 287 4.18 -3.05 20.50
N ALA A 288 4.49 -3.88 21.50
CA ALA A 288 4.08 -3.64 22.90
C ALA A 288 4.74 -2.39 23.50
N ASP A 289 6.01 -2.16 23.21
CA ASP A 289 6.83 -1.04 23.75
C ASP A 289 6.27 0.33 23.40
N ILE A 290 5.62 0.46 22.24
CA ILE A 290 4.95 1.70 21.80
C ILE A 290 3.41 1.60 21.97
N SER A 291 2.93 0.63 22.73
CA SER A 291 1.50 0.40 22.98
C SER A 291 0.67 0.36 21.68
N THR A 292 1.23 -0.24 20.63
CA THR A 292 0.58 -0.37 19.33
C THR A 292 0.16 -1.80 19.09
N LYS A 293 -1.15 -2.06 19.18
CA LYS A 293 -1.78 -3.36 18.92
C LYS A 293 -3.04 -3.14 18.10
N ARG A 294 -2.87 -3.05 16.79
CA ARG A 294 -3.96 -2.65 15.89
C ARG A 294 -3.69 -2.92 14.42
N LEU A 295 -4.75 -2.89 13.63
CA LEU A 295 -4.67 -2.80 12.19
C LEU A 295 -4.18 -1.40 11.78
N MET A 296 -3.22 -1.35 10.87
CA MET A 296 -2.64 -0.12 10.34
C MET A 296 -2.67 -0.14 8.81
N TYR A 297 -2.80 1.05 8.21
CA TYR A 297 -2.68 1.19 6.77
C TYR A 297 -1.23 1.35 6.36
N VAL A 298 -0.85 0.68 5.28
CA VAL A 298 0.45 0.83 4.64
C VAL A 298 0.39 2.05 3.71
N GLU A 299 1.15 3.10 4.01
CA GLU A 299 1.25 4.30 3.18
C GLU A 299 2.34 4.18 2.13
N GLU A 300 3.44 3.53 2.50
CA GLU A 300 4.60 3.31 1.65
C GLU A 300 5.20 1.95 1.95
N ASP A 301 5.63 1.26 0.91
CA ASP A 301 6.33 0.00 0.99
C ASP A 301 7.57 0.00 0.09
N THR A 302 8.62 -0.63 0.57
CA THR A 302 9.82 -0.94 -0.20
C THR A 302 10.26 -2.35 0.12
N HIS A 303 10.29 -3.20 -0.89
CA HIS A 303 10.77 -4.57 -0.82
C HIS A 303 12.15 -4.66 -1.45
N VAL A 304 13.05 -5.37 -0.81
CA VAL A 304 14.41 -5.59 -1.31
C VAL A 304 14.72 -7.09 -1.26
N TRP A 305 15.07 -7.63 -2.42
CA TRP A 305 15.63 -8.98 -2.55
C TRP A 305 17.11 -8.85 -2.85
N GLU A 306 17.96 -9.34 -1.98
CA GLU A 306 19.41 -9.27 -2.10
C GLU A 306 20.05 -10.44 -1.34
N LYS A 307 21.04 -11.09 -1.94
CA LYS A 307 21.80 -12.22 -1.31
C LYS A 307 20.88 -13.29 -0.72
N GLY A 308 19.82 -13.66 -1.44
CA GLY A 308 18.85 -14.69 -1.02
C GLY A 308 17.89 -14.29 0.08
N LYS A 309 17.92 -13.04 0.54
CA LYS A 309 17.01 -12.50 1.56
C LYS A 309 15.96 -11.60 0.93
N HIS A 310 14.74 -11.66 1.45
CA HIS A 310 13.69 -10.69 1.18
C HIS A 310 13.44 -9.88 2.44
N THR A 311 13.63 -8.57 2.35
CA THR A 311 13.32 -7.61 3.43
C THR A 311 12.33 -6.59 2.93
N MET A 312 11.59 -5.97 3.85
CA MET A 312 10.70 -4.85 3.50
C MET A 312 10.81 -3.72 4.51
N LYS A 313 10.57 -2.50 4.02
CA LYS A 313 10.40 -1.29 4.82
C LYS A 313 9.00 -0.75 4.58
N LEU A 314 8.33 -0.37 5.66
CA LEU A 314 6.95 0.11 5.62
C LEU A 314 6.83 1.46 6.34
N LYS A 315 6.06 2.38 5.74
CA LYS A 315 5.54 3.54 6.47
C LYS A 315 4.07 3.30 6.78
N LEU A 316 3.74 3.26 8.06
CA LEU A 316 2.42 2.90 8.55
C LEU A 316 1.70 4.11 9.13
N ASN A 317 0.38 4.13 8.96
CA ASN A 317 -0.48 5.23 9.34
C ASN A 317 -1.42 4.80 10.47
N TYR A 318 -1.55 5.68 11.47
CA TYR A 318 -2.45 5.53 12.62
C TYR A 318 -3.88 6.02 12.35
N ASP A 319 -4.25 6.32 11.10
CA ASP A 319 -5.62 6.70 10.78
C ASP A 319 -6.61 5.69 11.37
N LYS A 320 -7.71 6.20 11.92
CA LYS A 320 -8.78 5.31 12.34
C LYS A 320 -9.31 4.59 11.09
N THR A 321 -9.19 3.28 11.11
CA THR A 321 -9.99 2.44 10.23
C THR A 321 -11.45 2.79 10.50
N SER A 322 -12.24 3.00 9.47
CA SER A 322 -13.64 3.47 9.56
C SER A 322 -14.62 2.47 10.20
N SER A 323 -14.13 1.52 10.98
CA SER A 323 -14.94 0.69 11.85
C SER A 323 -14.85 1.21 13.28
N SER A 324 -15.99 1.58 13.85
CA SER A 324 -16.17 1.91 15.27
C SER A 324 -16.06 0.69 16.19
N SER A 325 -15.68 -0.45 15.69
CA SER A 325 -15.29 -1.61 16.48
C SER A 325 -13.81 -1.52 16.81
N THR A 326 -13.47 -1.66 18.10
CA THR A 326 -12.16 -2.15 18.52
C THR A 326 -11.73 -3.19 17.47
N PRO A 327 -10.51 -3.12 16.90
CA PRO A 327 -10.10 -4.16 15.97
C PRO A 327 -10.23 -5.46 16.76
N ASP A 328 -11.25 -6.24 16.45
CA ASP A 328 -11.24 -7.60 16.87
C ASP A 328 -9.90 -8.15 16.42
N LYS A 329 -9.18 -8.73 17.36
CA LYS A 329 -8.12 -9.69 17.13
C LYS A 329 -8.40 -10.35 15.79
N PRO A 330 -7.47 -10.39 14.79
CA PRO A 330 -7.77 -10.96 13.48
C PRO A 330 -8.64 -12.18 13.73
N SER A 331 -9.87 -12.16 13.21
CA SER A 331 -10.83 -13.22 13.49
C SER A 331 -10.13 -14.50 13.10
N GLY A 332 -9.79 -15.32 14.10
CA GLY A 332 -8.82 -16.38 13.92
C GLY A 332 -9.22 -17.22 12.71
N ASN A 333 -8.42 -17.20 11.67
CA ASN A 333 -8.68 -18.00 10.49
C ASN A 333 -8.84 -19.46 10.95
N LYS A 334 -10.02 -20.02 10.77
CA LYS A 334 -10.24 -21.43 11.07
C LYS A 334 -9.59 -22.27 9.96
N PHE A 335 -8.82 -23.23 10.38
CA PHE A 335 -8.20 -24.20 9.49
C PHE A 335 -8.57 -25.60 9.94
N LYS A 336 -8.63 -26.50 8.97
CA LYS A 336 -8.86 -27.92 9.18
C LYS A 336 -7.63 -28.71 8.73
N VAL A 337 -7.19 -29.63 9.55
CA VAL A 337 -6.08 -30.54 9.19
C VAL A 337 -6.52 -31.44 8.02
N VAL A 338 -5.73 -31.41 6.94
CA VAL A 338 -5.96 -32.15 5.68
C VAL A 338 -4.68 -32.80 5.19
N ASN A 339 -4.75 -33.58 4.14
CA ASN A 339 -3.60 -34.19 3.43
C ASN A 339 -2.69 -35.11 4.28
N THR A 340 -3.16 -35.56 5.45
CA THR A 340 -2.42 -36.47 6.34
C THR A 340 -3.39 -37.12 7.31
N SER A 341 -3.08 -38.32 7.81
CA SER A 341 -3.81 -38.92 8.91
C SER A 341 -3.52 -38.25 10.26
N LYS A 342 -2.29 -37.80 10.45
CA LYS A 342 -1.80 -37.10 11.64
C LYS A 342 -0.77 -36.05 11.28
N VAL A 343 -0.76 -34.91 11.98
CA VAL A 343 0.22 -33.82 11.82
C VAL A 343 0.79 -33.39 13.16
N ASN A 344 2.07 -33.07 13.18
CA ASN A 344 2.74 -32.55 14.37
C ASN A 344 2.41 -31.08 14.59
N PHE A 345 1.86 -30.76 15.74
CA PHE A 345 1.68 -29.40 16.28
C PHE A 345 2.89 -29.08 17.14
N ARG A 346 3.69 -28.07 16.78
CA ARG A 346 5.04 -27.81 17.31
C ARG A 346 5.15 -26.46 17.98
N LYS A 347 6.10 -26.33 18.92
CA LYS A 347 6.36 -25.07 19.65
C LYS A 347 6.95 -23.99 18.73
N SER A 348 7.74 -24.38 17.73
CA SER A 348 8.33 -23.52 16.69
C SER A 348 8.43 -24.32 15.38
N PRO A 349 8.65 -23.68 14.22
CA PRO A 349 8.98 -24.36 12.97
C PRO A 349 10.12 -25.38 13.19
N ASN A 350 9.90 -26.61 12.79
CA ASN A 350 10.81 -27.75 13.00
C ASN A 350 11.20 -28.02 14.48
N GLY A 351 10.58 -27.34 15.44
CA GLY A 351 10.88 -27.47 16.88
C GLY A 351 10.15 -28.63 17.57
N THR A 352 10.18 -28.63 18.90
CA THR A 352 9.57 -29.64 19.77
C THR A 352 8.08 -29.83 19.50
N ILE A 353 7.62 -31.08 19.43
CA ILE A 353 6.21 -31.43 19.25
C ILE A 353 5.47 -31.15 20.54
N ILE A 354 4.40 -30.34 20.47
CA ILE A 354 3.46 -30.09 21.58
C ILE A 354 2.39 -31.16 21.62
N SER A 355 1.88 -31.54 20.42
CA SER A 355 0.81 -32.53 20.26
C SER A 355 0.80 -33.05 18.83
N VAL A 356 0.10 -34.16 18.61
CA VAL A 356 -0.15 -34.73 17.29
C VAL A 356 -1.65 -34.63 17.02
N LEU A 357 -2.02 -33.97 15.93
CA LEU A 357 -3.40 -33.70 15.56
C LEU A 357 -3.84 -34.62 14.41
N SER A 358 -5.04 -35.16 14.54
CA SER A 358 -5.62 -36.04 13.52
C SER A 358 -6.22 -35.25 12.35
N LYS A 359 -6.37 -35.89 11.19
CA LYS A 359 -7.12 -35.35 10.05
C LYS A 359 -8.50 -34.87 10.50
N GLY A 360 -8.92 -33.72 10.00
CA GLY A 360 -10.20 -33.12 10.36
C GLY A 360 -10.16 -32.24 11.60
N THR A 361 -9.08 -32.25 12.40
CA THR A 361 -8.97 -31.37 13.58
C THR A 361 -9.03 -29.91 13.15
N GLU A 362 -9.88 -29.14 13.83
CA GLU A 362 -9.97 -27.69 13.62
C GLU A 362 -9.00 -26.94 14.53
N VAL A 363 -8.30 -25.96 13.97
CA VAL A 363 -7.38 -25.09 14.67
C VAL A 363 -7.64 -23.64 14.27
N THR A 364 -7.32 -22.69 15.14
CA THR A 364 -7.54 -21.27 14.88
C THR A 364 -6.19 -20.58 14.70
N GLY A 365 -5.92 -20.03 13.52
CA GLY A 365 -4.70 -19.27 13.24
C GLY A 365 -4.88 -17.80 13.58
N ASP A 366 -3.81 -17.15 14.04
CA ASP A 366 -3.77 -15.71 14.30
C ASP A 366 -3.21 -14.90 13.14
N GLY A 367 -2.98 -15.55 11.99
CA GLY A 367 -2.44 -14.93 10.78
C GLY A 367 -0.90 -14.92 10.72
N ILE A 368 -0.22 -15.35 11.77
CA ILE A 368 1.26 -15.42 11.76
C ILE A 368 1.69 -16.63 10.93
N LYS A 369 2.64 -16.37 10.01
CA LYS A 369 3.38 -17.40 9.29
C LYS A 369 4.87 -17.23 9.51
N ASN A 370 5.58 -18.33 9.61
CA ASN A 370 7.04 -18.38 9.54
C ASN A 370 7.41 -19.31 8.38
N GLY A 371 7.69 -18.72 7.22
CA GLY A 371 7.76 -19.43 5.96
C GLY A 371 6.47 -20.22 5.67
N SER A 372 6.60 -21.51 5.39
CA SER A 372 5.44 -22.40 5.17
C SER A 372 4.72 -22.85 6.45
N TRP A 373 5.11 -22.37 7.62
CA TRP A 373 4.52 -22.75 8.90
C TRP A 373 3.47 -21.74 9.34
N TYR A 374 2.28 -22.21 9.71
CA TYR A 374 1.17 -21.39 10.22
C TYR A 374 1.17 -21.45 11.75
N HIS A 375 1.09 -20.27 12.39
CA HIS A 375 0.91 -20.18 13.83
C HIS A 375 -0.57 -20.36 14.16
N VAL A 376 -0.87 -21.38 14.93
CA VAL A 376 -2.25 -21.80 15.20
C VAL A 376 -2.44 -22.13 16.69
N LYS A 377 -3.68 -22.02 17.16
CA LYS A 377 -4.09 -22.38 18.52
C LYS A 377 -4.88 -23.69 18.52
N TYR A 378 -4.50 -24.60 19.39
CA TYR A 378 -5.20 -25.84 19.65
C TYR A 378 -5.12 -26.19 21.12
N GLY A 379 -6.23 -26.64 21.75
CA GLY A 379 -6.26 -27.03 23.17
C GLY A 379 -5.78 -25.94 24.13
N GLY A 380 -6.05 -24.66 23.79
CA GLY A 380 -5.60 -23.52 24.60
C GLY A 380 -4.13 -23.11 24.38
N LYS A 381 -3.32 -23.90 23.69
CA LYS A 381 -1.88 -23.65 23.43
C LYS A 381 -1.68 -23.10 22.03
N TRP A 382 -0.67 -22.22 21.87
CA TRP A 382 -0.18 -21.74 20.58
C TRP A 382 0.99 -22.57 20.11
N GLY A 383 1.10 -22.77 18.78
CA GLY A 383 2.18 -23.51 18.13
C GLY A 383 2.10 -23.44 16.62
N TYR A 384 2.86 -24.27 15.93
CA TYR A 384 3.02 -24.22 14.48
C TYR A 384 2.63 -25.54 13.81
N ILE A 385 1.94 -25.43 12.68
CA ILE A 385 1.64 -26.53 11.76
C ILE A 385 2.10 -26.13 10.36
N TYR A 386 2.70 -27.07 9.61
CA TYR A 386 3.15 -26.84 8.26
C TYR A 386 1.94 -26.69 7.31
N GLY A 387 1.96 -25.64 6.48
CA GLY A 387 0.79 -25.16 5.74
C GLY A 387 0.17 -26.16 4.77
N GLN A 388 0.97 -27.09 4.18
CA GLN A 388 0.44 -28.14 3.30
C GLN A 388 -0.61 -29.04 3.97
N TYR A 389 -0.61 -29.09 5.30
CA TYR A 389 -1.54 -29.88 6.10
C TYR A 389 -2.74 -29.08 6.61
N LEU A 390 -2.86 -27.81 6.19
CA LEU A 390 -3.96 -26.92 6.61
C LEU A 390 -4.76 -26.44 5.41
N LYS A 391 -6.08 -26.57 5.49
CA LYS A 391 -7.03 -25.97 4.55
C LYS A 391 -7.87 -24.96 5.34
N LYS A 392 -8.06 -23.78 4.81
CA LYS A 392 -8.95 -22.76 5.38
C LYS A 392 -10.38 -23.30 5.38
N SER A 393 -11.04 -23.26 6.53
CA SER A 393 -12.44 -23.66 6.72
C SER A 393 -13.36 -22.53 6.35
#